data_e5cd661cdf048716e585349277770e00
#
_entry.id   e5cd661cdf048716e585349277770e00
#
_cell.length_a   1.000
_cell.length_b   1.000
_cell.length_c   1.000
_cell.angle_alpha   90.00
_cell.angle_beta   90.00
_cell.angle_gamma   90.00
#
_symmetry.space_group_name_H-M   'P 1'
#
loop_
_entity.id
_entity.type
_entity.pdbx_description
1 polymer ?
#
loop_
_entity_poly.entity_id
_entity_poly.type
_entity_poly.pdbx_seq_one_letter_code
_entity_poly.pdbx_strand_id
1 'polypeptide(L)'
;VANKARKWSTQARENAAWYQHEEVGYNYRMSNVIAGVIRGQYPHLDEHIAQKKAVYERYKEGLKGLPIQMNPFDETKCKPNYWLSAMILDKDVMCKQVRGETEALYIKEKGKTCPTEILEAIAGLNAEGRPIWKPMHMQPMYRMHEFVTVNGSGRAKTNAYISGGVFDVGADIFQRGLCLPSDNKMTPEQQDRIIQVIRACFE
;
A
#
# COMPACT_ATOMS: atom_id res chain seq x y z
N VAL A 1 -16.07 27.80 2.17
CA VAL A 1 -15.19 26.78 1.57
C VAL A 1 -16.00 25.81 0.72
N ALA A 2 -17.04 25.12 1.21
CA ALA A 2 -17.79 24.08 0.49
C ALA A 2 -18.43 24.58 -0.82
N ASN A 3 -19.07 25.77 -0.80
CA ASN A 3 -19.68 26.34 -2.00
C ASN A 3 -18.65 26.67 -3.10
N LYS A 4 -17.46 27.16 -2.70
CA LYS A 4 -16.37 27.44 -3.63
C LYS A 4 -15.85 26.14 -4.25
N ALA A 5 -15.68 25.09 -3.46
CA ALA A 5 -15.26 23.77 -3.95
C ALA A 5 -16.29 23.18 -4.92
N ARG A 6 -17.59 23.30 -4.63
CA ARG A 6 -18.66 22.87 -5.57
C ARG A 6 -18.62 23.65 -6.87
N LYS A 7 -18.48 24.97 -6.83
CA LYS A 7 -18.35 25.82 -8.02
C LYS A 7 -17.17 25.36 -8.88
N TRP A 8 -15.99 25.22 -8.31
CA TRP A 8 -14.81 24.79 -9.04
C TRP A 8 -14.92 23.36 -9.63
N SER A 9 -15.53 22.43 -8.89
CA SER A 9 -15.70 21.05 -9.37
C SER A 9 -16.67 20.92 -10.55
N THR A 10 -17.46 21.97 -10.84
CA THR A 10 -18.45 22.05 -11.92
C THR A 10 -18.07 23.13 -12.94
N GLN A 11 -16.81 23.23 -13.29
CA GLN A 11 -16.26 24.14 -14.29
C GLN A 11 -16.34 25.63 -13.90
N ALA A 12 -16.60 25.98 -12.66
CA ALA A 12 -16.83 27.36 -12.18
C ALA A 12 -17.92 28.10 -13.00
N ARG A 13 -18.94 27.38 -13.48
CA ARG A 13 -20.02 27.95 -14.26
C ARG A 13 -20.89 28.85 -13.37
N GLU A 14 -21.21 30.06 -13.89
CA GLU A 14 -22.14 30.99 -13.28
C GLU A 14 -23.59 30.62 -13.60
N ASN A 15 -24.50 31.16 -12.78
CA ASN A 15 -25.93 30.98 -13.00
C ASN A 15 -26.44 31.95 -14.05
N ALA A 16 -26.19 31.64 -15.32
CA ALA A 16 -26.62 32.41 -16.50
C ALA A 16 -27.28 31.49 -17.50
N ALA A 17 -28.07 32.08 -18.43
CA ALA A 17 -28.71 31.35 -19.54
C ALA A 17 -27.68 30.83 -20.57
N TRP A 18 -26.51 31.38 -20.58
CA TRP A 18 -25.36 30.98 -21.40
C TRP A 18 -24.20 30.49 -20.53
N TYR A 19 -23.13 29.95 -21.13
CA TYR A 19 -21.92 29.60 -20.47
C TYR A 19 -21.15 30.85 -20.06
N GLN A 20 -21.14 31.14 -18.77
CA GLN A 20 -20.44 32.26 -18.15
C GLN A 20 -19.47 31.72 -17.12
N HIS A 21 -18.23 32.19 -17.13
CA HIS A 21 -17.17 31.80 -16.22
C HIS A 21 -16.40 33.04 -15.78
N GLU A 22 -16.39 33.38 -14.51
CA GLU A 22 -15.59 34.46 -13.93
C GLU A 22 -14.21 34.01 -13.47
N GLU A 23 -14.02 32.70 -13.38
CA GLU A 23 -12.78 32.08 -12.92
C GLU A 23 -12.58 30.69 -13.55
N VAL A 24 -11.35 30.19 -13.48
CA VAL A 24 -11.05 28.83 -13.95
C VAL A 24 -11.67 27.80 -13.01
N GLY A 25 -12.36 26.84 -13.57
CA GLY A 25 -12.91 25.68 -12.88
C GLY A 25 -12.47 24.37 -13.51
N TYR A 26 -12.90 23.26 -12.91
CA TYR A 26 -12.46 21.92 -13.24
C TYR A 26 -13.65 20.98 -13.42
N ASN A 27 -13.44 19.88 -14.12
CA ASN A 27 -14.44 18.82 -14.20
C ASN A 27 -14.08 17.71 -13.19
N TYR A 28 -14.51 17.89 -11.94
CA TYR A 28 -14.27 16.95 -10.84
C TYR A 28 -15.55 16.23 -10.35
N ARG A 29 -16.60 16.28 -11.18
CA ARG A 29 -17.81 15.51 -10.91
C ARG A 29 -17.75 14.15 -11.61
N MET A 30 -18.31 13.17 -10.92
CA MET A 30 -18.43 11.83 -11.48
C MET A 30 -19.30 11.86 -12.74
N SER A 31 -18.83 11.26 -13.82
CA SER A 31 -19.64 11.10 -15.03
C SER A 31 -20.73 10.04 -14.83
N ASN A 32 -21.80 10.11 -15.64
CA ASN A 32 -22.88 9.11 -15.59
C ASN A 32 -22.38 7.70 -15.90
N VAL A 33 -21.35 7.54 -16.75
CA VAL A 33 -20.76 6.25 -17.07
C VAL A 33 -20.10 5.65 -15.80
N ILE A 34 -19.27 6.44 -15.11
CA ILE A 34 -18.64 6.00 -13.88
C ILE A 34 -19.69 5.72 -12.79
N ALA A 35 -20.72 6.58 -12.65
CA ALA A 35 -21.82 6.34 -11.73
C ALA A 35 -22.56 5.03 -12.02
N GLY A 36 -22.76 4.71 -13.31
CA GLY A 36 -23.36 3.45 -13.74
C GLY A 36 -22.51 2.24 -13.35
N VAL A 37 -21.20 2.30 -13.56
CA VAL A 37 -20.27 1.23 -13.14
C VAL A 37 -20.32 1.02 -11.63
N ILE A 38 -20.23 2.11 -10.85
CA ILE A 38 -20.29 2.03 -9.37
C ILE A 38 -21.63 1.44 -8.93
N ARG A 39 -22.74 1.89 -9.51
CA ARG A 39 -24.08 1.36 -9.20
C ARG A 39 -24.18 -0.14 -9.47
N GLY A 40 -23.56 -0.62 -10.55
CA GLY A 40 -23.51 -2.06 -10.88
C GLY A 40 -22.65 -2.87 -9.91
N GLN A 41 -21.59 -2.29 -9.34
CA GLN A 41 -20.69 -2.97 -8.39
C GLN A 41 -21.17 -2.90 -6.93
N TYR A 42 -21.91 -1.87 -6.57
CA TYR A 42 -22.33 -1.63 -5.19
C TYR A 42 -23.10 -2.79 -4.53
N PRO A 43 -24.02 -3.51 -5.21
CA PRO A 43 -24.71 -4.67 -4.63
C PRO A 43 -23.77 -5.82 -4.21
N HIS A 44 -22.56 -5.89 -4.78
CA HIS A 44 -21.56 -6.94 -4.51
C HIS A 44 -20.52 -6.53 -3.48
N LEU A 45 -20.60 -5.32 -2.91
CA LEU A 45 -19.57 -4.78 -2.03
C LEU A 45 -19.32 -5.65 -0.80
N ASP A 46 -20.39 -6.04 -0.09
CA ASP A 46 -20.27 -6.85 1.13
C ASP A 46 -19.72 -8.26 0.84
N GLU A 47 -20.11 -8.86 -0.28
CA GLU A 47 -19.56 -10.13 -0.76
C GLU A 47 -18.05 -10.00 -1.02
N HIS A 48 -17.62 -8.96 -1.72
CA HIS A 48 -16.20 -8.72 -1.99
C HIS A 48 -15.40 -8.48 -0.71
N ILE A 49 -15.95 -7.76 0.27
CA ILE A 49 -15.30 -7.57 1.58
C ILE A 49 -15.15 -8.91 2.31
N ALA A 50 -16.18 -9.75 2.29
CA ALA A 50 -16.12 -11.07 2.91
C ALA A 50 -15.07 -11.98 2.25
N GLN A 51 -14.98 -11.98 0.91
CA GLN A 51 -13.95 -12.71 0.16
C GLN A 51 -12.54 -12.20 0.51
N LYS A 52 -12.32 -10.88 0.56
CA LYS A 52 -11.05 -10.27 0.97
C LYS A 52 -10.66 -10.62 2.41
N LYS A 53 -11.65 -10.63 3.32
CA LYS A 53 -11.45 -11.07 4.70
C LYS A 53 -11.00 -12.53 4.75
N ALA A 54 -11.63 -13.42 4.00
CA ALA A 54 -11.27 -14.84 3.94
C ALA A 54 -9.82 -15.03 3.45
N VAL A 55 -9.40 -14.28 2.42
CA VAL A 55 -8.01 -14.29 1.95
C VAL A 55 -7.05 -13.84 3.04
N TYR A 56 -7.35 -12.76 3.76
CA TYR A 56 -6.53 -12.26 4.86
C TYR A 56 -6.39 -13.27 6.00
N GLU A 57 -7.51 -13.84 6.46
CA GLU A 57 -7.50 -14.81 7.56
C GLU A 57 -6.75 -16.10 7.20
N ARG A 58 -6.84 -16.56 5.94
CA ARG A 58 -6.08 -17.72 5.46
C ARG A 58 -4.58 -17.45 5.47
N TYR A 59 -4.10 -16.27 5.04
CA TYR A 59 -2.71 -15.89 5.17
C TYR A 59 -2.28 -15.82 6.63
N LYS A 60 -3.08 -15.17 7.47
CA LYS A 60 -2.79 -15.03 8.91
C LYS A 60 -2.60 -16.38 9.60
N GLU A 61 -3.46 -17.36 9.30
CA GLU A 61 -3.31 -18.71 9.86
C GLU A 61 -2.16 -19.48 9.19
N GLY A 62 -2.05 -19.43 7.86
CA GLY A 62 -1.03 -20.17 7.12
C GLY A 62 0.41 -19.69 7.36
N LEU A 63 0.58 -18.45 7.73
CA LEU A 63 1.90 -17.84 8.05
C LEU A 63 2.18 -17.79 9.57
N LYS A 64 1.30 -18.33 10.38
CA LYS A 64 1.45 -18.36 11.83
C LYS A 64 2.74 -19.06 12.26
N GLY A 65 3.41 -18.48 13.25
CA GLY A 65 4.69 -18.97 13.76
C GLY A 65 5.91 -18.45 13.01
N LEU A 66 5.75 -17.78 11.88
CA LEU A 66 6.84 -17.03 11.26
C LEU A 66 7.09 -15.70 11.99
N PRO A 67 8.33 -15.19 11.97
CA PRO A 67 8.69 -13.91 12.59
C PRO A 67 8.24 -12.73 11.71
N ILE A 68 6.93 -12.58 11.60
CA ILE A 68 6.25 -11.55 10.82
C ILE A 68 5.07 -10.98 11.58
N GLN A 69 4.63 -9.80 11.18
CA GLN A 69 3.37 -9.20 11.61
C GLN A 69 2.51 -8.91 10.39
N MET A 70 1.30 -9.46 10.35
CA MET A 70 0.29 -9.06 9.37
C MET A 70 -0.25 -7.67 9.70
N ASN A 71 -0.76 -6.95 8.68
CA ASN A 71 -1.40 -5.67 8.89
C ASN A 71 -2.51 -5.78 9.96
N PRO A 72 -2.44 -4.96 11.03
CA PRO A 72 -3.37 -5.06 12.15
C PRO A 72 -4.74 -4.49 11.76
N PHE A 73 -5.80 -5.20 12.13
CA PHE A 73 -7.16 -4.70 12.09
C PHE A 73 -7.80 -4.80 13.47
N ASP A 74 -8.30 -3.70 13.99
CA ASP A 74 -9.06 -3.63 15.23
C ASP A 74 -10.55 -3.46 14.88
N GLU A 75 -11.26 -4.57 14.75
CA GLU A 75 -12.69 -4.58 14.37
C GLU A 75 -13.58 -3.92 15.43
N THR A 76 -13.07 -3.67 16.65
CA THR A 76 -13.81 -2.93 17.68
C THR A 76 -13.82 -1.42 17.41
N LYS A 77 -12.85 -0.91 16.65
CA LYS A 77 -12.67 0.51 16.34
C LYS A 77 -12.92 0.87 14.88
N CYS A 78 -12.83 -0.12 13.98
CA CYS A 78 -12.99 0.14 12.55
C CYS A 78 -13.64 -1.04 11.84
N LYS A 79 -14.17 -0.79 10.63
CA LYS A 79 -14.62 -1.83 9.69
C LYS A 79 -13.66 -1.82 8.50
N PRO A 80 -12.63 -2.67 8.50
CA PRO A 80 -11.70 -2.76 7.38
C PRO A 80 -12.38 -3.41 6.17
N ASN A 81 -11.99 -3.01 4.98
CA ASN A 81 -12.42 -3.64 3.74
C ASN A 81 -11.47 -4.74 3.27
N TYR A 82 -10.40 -5.01 4.01
CA TYR A 82 -9.37 -6.02 3.71
C TYR A 82 -8.79 -5.91 2.29
N TRP A 83 -8.72 -4.71 1.73
CA TRP A 83 -8.28 -4.47 0.35
C TRP A 83 -7.02 -5.25 -0.01
N LEU A 84 -6.01 -5.19 0.83
CA LEU A 84 -4.76 -5.93 0.66
C LEU A 84 -4.38 -6.65 1.96
N SER A 85 -3.88 -7.87 1.82
CA SER A 85 -3.14 -8.56 2.88
C SER A 85 -1.69 -8.11 2.80
N ALA A 86 -1.18 -7.48 3.86
CA ALA A 86 0.18 -7.02 3.95
C ALA A 86 0.87 -7.63 5.17
N MET A 87 2.19 -7.79 5.09
CA MET A 87 3.00 -8.23 6.22
C MET A 87 4.28 -7.42 6.31
N ILE A 88 4.83 -7.34 7.51
CA ILE A 88 6.19 -6.85 7.78
C ILE A 88 6.99 -7.96 8.46
N LEU A 89 8.26 -8.09 8.09
CA LEU A 89 9.18 -9.03 8.70
C LEU A 89 9.75 -8.42 9.98
N ASP A 90 10.04 -9.25 10.97
CA ASP A 90 10.81 -8.83 12.13
C ASP A 90 12.24 -8.45 11.71
N LYS A 91 12.85 -7.50 12.43
CA LYS A 91 14.17 -6.97 12.06
C LYS A 91 15.26 -8.05 12.11
N ASP A 92 15.16 -8.96 13.06
CA ASP A 92 16.19 -9.96 13.33
C ASP A 92 16.29 -11.04 12.24
N VAL A 93 15.24 -11.22 11.44
CA VAL A 93 15.22 -12.20 10.34
C VAL A 93 15.48 -11.57 8.97
N MET A 94 15.74 -10.27 8.93
CA MET A 94 16.06 -9.60 7.68
C MET A 94 17.49 -9.96 7.20
N CYS A 95 17.61 -10.52 6.00
CA CYS A 95 18.88 -10.53 5.30
C CYS A 95 19.21 -9.13 4.76
N LYS A 96 20.46 -8.94 4.35
CA LYS A 96 20.90 -7.65 3.81
C LYS A 96 20.19 -7.36 2.50
N GLN A 97 19.42 -6.27 2.48
CA GLN A 97 18.70 -5.77 1.32
C GLN A 97 19.02 -4.29 1.09
N VAL A 98 19.11 -3.89 -0.17
CA VAL A 98 19.21 -2.49 -0.60
C VAL A 98 18.11 -2.23 -1.62
N ARG A 99 17.24 -1.29 -1.33
CA ARG A 99 16.24 -0.78 -2.26
C ARG A 99 16.70 0.58 -2.77
N GLY A 100 17.22 0.59 -3.99
CA GLY A 100 17.61 1.79 -4.71
C GLY A 100 16.41 2.59 -5.25
N GLU A 101 16.67 3.45 -6.23
CA GLU A 101 15.61 4.21 -6.89
C GLU A 101 14.87 3.36 -7.95
N THR A 102 15.57 2.46 -8.61
CA THR A 102 15.05 1.62 -9.72
C THR A 102 15.23 0.14 -9.50
N GLU A 103 16.11 -0.28 -8.59
CA GLU A 103 16.49 -1.68 -8.36
C GLU A 103 16.39 -2.04 -6.88
N ALA A 104 16.16 -3.33 -6.62
CA ALA A 104 16.30 -3.92 -5.31
C ALA A 104 17.28 -5.10 -5.39
N LEU A 105 18.25 -5.11 -4.50
CA LEU A 105 19.27 -6.16 -4.40
C LEU A 105 19.27 -6.74 -2.98
N TYR A 106 19.60 -8.02 -2.86
CA TYR A 106 19.76 -8.67 -1.57
C TYR A 106 20.84 -9.74 -1.58
N ILE A 107 21.30 -10.11 -0.42
CA ILE A 107 22.28 -11.18 -0.22
C ILE A 107 21.57 -12.28 0.58
N LYS A 108 21.46 -13.47 -0.03
CA LYS A 108 20.90 -14.64 0.66
C LYS A 108 21.70 -15.01 1.89
N GLU A 109 21.01 -15.27 2.98
CA GLU A 109 21.59 -15.69 4.25
C GLU A 109 20.68 -16.78 4.85
N LYS A 110 21.25 -17.91 5.23
CA LYS A 110 20.49 -19.05 5.78
C LYS A 110 19.67 -18.64 7.00
N GLY A 111 18.39 -18.98 7.01
CA GLY A 111 17.47 -18.66 8.10
C GLY A 111 17.04 -17.18 8.14
N LYS A 112 17.41 -16.40 7.13
CA LYS A 112 16.97 -15.01 6.95
C LYS A 112 16.43 -14.78 5.57
N THR A 113 15.54 -13.82 5.45
CA THR A 113 14.94 -13.42 4.18
C THR A 113 14.67 -11.91 4.14
N CYS A 114 14.15 -11.42 3.04
CA CYS A 114 13.71 -10.05 2.90
C CYS A 114 12.50 -9.93 1.97
N PRO A 115 11.78 -8.81 1.98
CA PRO A 115 10.65 -8.62 1.08
C PRO A 115 10.97 -8.80 -0.41
N THR A 116 12.19 -8.46 -0.85
CA THR A 116 12.59 -8.63 -2.25
C THR A 116 12.68 -10.12 -2.62
N GLU A 117 13.33 -10.93 -1.79
CA GLU A 117 13.43 -12.38 -2.00
C GLU A 117 12.05 -13.05 -2.03
N ILE A 118 11.20 -12.71 -1.06
CA ILE A 118 9.83 -13.27 -0.99
C ILE A 118 9.02 -12.88 -2.23
N LEU A 119 9.12 -11.63 -2.70
CA LEU A 119 8.41 -11.18 -3.90
C LEU A 119 8.91 -11.91 -5.16
N GLU A 120 10.21 -12.17 -5.28
CA GLU A 120 10.77 -12.97 -6.38
C GLU A 120 10.28 -14.43 -6.33
N ALA A 121 10.24 -15.03 -5.13
CA ALA A 121 9.72 -16.37 -4.95
C ALA A 121 8.23 -16.49 -5.32
N ILE A 122 7.41 -15.51 -4.94
CA ILE A 122 6.00 -15.40 -5.33
C ILE A 122 5.87 -15.24 -6.84
N ALA A 123 6.70 -14.40 -7.47
CA ALA A 123 6.70 -14.19 -8.92
C ALA A 123 7.03 -15.48 -9.68
N GLY A 124 7.86 -16.36 -9.13
CA GLY A 124 8.13 -17.69 -9.66
C GLY A 124 6.91 -18.60 -9.78
N LEU A 125 5.83 -18.29 -9.05
CA LEU A 125 4.53 -18.96 -9.17
C LEU A 125 3.58 -18.29 -10.19
N ASN A 126 4.05 -17.31 -10.94
CA ASN A 126 3.24 -16.44 -11.79
C ASN A 126 2.15 -15.69 -10.98
N ALA A 127 2.49 -15.31 -9.74
CA ALA A 127 1.66 -14.53 -8.85
C ALA A 127 2.33 -13.18 -8.53
N GLU A 128 1.55 -12.12 -8.39
CA GLU A 128 2.09 -10.78 -8.14
C GLU A 128 1.89 -10.37 -6.68
N GLY A 129 2.99 -10.27 -5.93
CA GLY A 129 3.08 -9.49 -4.70
C GLY A 129 3.69 -8.11 -4.98
N ARG A 130 3.60 -7.18 -4.04
CA ARG A 130 4.19 -5.84 -4.20
C ARG A 130 4.90 -5.37 -2.94
N PRO A 131 5.95 -4.54 -3.04
CA PRO A 131 6.45 -3.82 -1.88
C PRO A 131 5.33 -2.95 -1.29
N ILE A 132 5.37 -2.72 0.02
CA ILE A 132 4.56 -1.65 0.61
C ILE A 132 5.01 -0.31 0.01
N TRP A 133 4.11 0.64 -0.13
CA TRP A 133 4.35 1.91 -0.80
C TRP A 133 5.54 2.66 -0.21
N LYS A 134 6.43 3.10 -1.09
CA LYS A 134 7.50 4.02 -0.72
C LYS A 134 6.90 5.33 -0.22
N PRO A 135 7.22 5.78 1.00
CA PRO A 135 6.68 7.02 1.55
C PRO A 135 6.93 8.24 0.66
N MET A 136 5.99 9.18 0.64
CA MET A 136 6.08 10.36 -0.23
C MET A 136 7.35 11.18 0.01
N HIS A 137 7.77 11.34 1.26
CA HIS A 137 9.00 12.06 1.60
C HIS A 137 10.27 11.36 1.10
N MET A 138 10.21 10.08 0.75
CA MET A 138 11.29 9.31 0.13
C MET A 138 11.26 9.36 -1.39
N GLN A 139 10.23 9.94 -2.01
CA GLN A 139 10.19 10.08 -3.46
C GLN A 139 11.20 11.12 -3.93
N PRO A 140 11.93 10.88 -5.04
CA PRO A 140 12.96 11.80 -5.54
C PRO A 140 12.46 13.23 -5.71
N MET A 141 11.22 13.41 -6.18
CA MET A 141 10.64 14.74 -6.39
C MET A 141 10.46 15.56 -5.11
N TYR A 142 10.38 14.91 -3.94
CA TYR A 142 10.23 15.57 -2.64
C TYR A 142 11.51 15.60 -1.82
N ARG A 143 12.64 15.19 -2.40
CA ARG A 143 13.93 15.08 -1.72
C ARG A 143 14.38 16.40 -1.06
N MET A 144 14.06 17.53 -1.67
CA MET A 144 14.46 18.87 -1.22
C MET A 144 13.38 19.59 -0.39
N HIS A 145 12.20 18.95 -0.20
CA HIS A 145 11.15 19.53 0.63
C HIS A 145 11.36 19.25 2.11
N GLU A 146 10.82 20.11 2.97
CA GLU A 146 10.88 19.91 4.41
C GLU A 146 10.13 18.64 4.84
N PHE A 147 10.67 18.00 5.87
CA PHE A 147 10.02 16.90 6.57
C PHE A 147 9.83 17.30 8.02
N VAL A 148 8.59 17.56 8.41
CA VAL A 148 8.25 18.06 9.75
C VAL A 148 7.98 16.88 10.67
N THR A 149 8.64 16.86 11.83
CA THR A 149 8.43 15.90 12.92
C THR A 149 7.90 16.61 14.15
N VAL A 150 7.49 15.85 15.17
CA VAL A 150 7.12 16.43 16.49
C VAL A 150 8.24 17.29 17.11
N ASN A 151 9.49 17.03 16.75
CA ASN A 151 10.67 17.74 17.26
C ASN A 151 11.16 18.83 16.30
N GLY A 152 10.39 19.19 15.28
CA GLY A 152 10.75 20.18 14.27
C GLY A 152 11.14 19.56 12.93
N SER A 153 11.79 20.32 12.05
CA SER A 153 12.24 19.83 10.74
C SER A 153 13.41 18.87 10.88
N GLY A 154 13.33 17.73 10.25
CA GLY A 154 14.32 16.66 10.31
C GLY A 154 15.02 16.34 8.99
N ARG A 155 14.89 17.16 7.92
CA ARG A 155 15.49 16.85 6.63
C ARG A 155 16.91 17.40 6.48
N ALA A 156 17.86 16.53 6.11
CA ALA A 156 19.20 16.93 5.74
C ALA A 156 19.23 17.59 4.34
N LYS A 157 20.18 18.52 4.14
CA LYS A 157 20.46 19.15 2.83
C LYS A 157 21.24 18.24 1.87
N THR A 158 21.33 16.95 2.15
CA THR A 158 22.04 15.95 1.35
C THR A 158 21.03 15.00 0.71
N ASN A 159 21.52 13.97 0.01
CA ASN A 159 20.67 12.89 -0.51
C ASN A 159 20.01 12.02 0.58
N ALA A 160 20.29 12.26 1.86
CA ALA A 160 19.59 11.63 2.95
C ALA A 160 18.15 12.16 3.03
N TYR A 161 17.19 11.27 3.13
CA TYR A 161 15.77 11.65 3.18
C TYR A 161 15.39 12.28 4.52
N ILE A 162 16.01 11.87 5.61
CA ILE A 162 15.79 12.41 6.95
C ILE A 162 17.12 12.53 7.67
N SER A 163 17.34 13.62 8.40
CA SER A 163 18.54 13.85 9.22
C SER A 163 18.33 13.40 10.66
N GLY A 164 19.41 12.89 11.25
CA GLY A 164 19.69 12.84 12.68
C GLY A 164 18.62 12.27 13.62
N GLY A 165 18.65 10.98 13.87
CA GLY A 165 18.07 10.40 15.08
C GLY A 165 16.54 10.27 15.15
N VAL A 166 15.81 10.66 14.12
CA VAL A 166 14.36 10.48 14.07
C VAL A 166 14.04 9.10 13.47
N PHE A 167 13.32 8.27 14.22
CA PHE A 167 12.83 7.00 13.70
C PHE A 167 11.71 7.24 12.71
N ASP A 168 11.92 6.84 11.47
CA ASP A 168 10.95 6.95 10.38
C ASP A 168 10.17 5.65 10.24
N VAL A 169 8.97 5.62 10.83
CA VAL A 169 8.07 4.47 10.77
C VAL A 169 7.71 4.10 9.31
N GLY A 170 7.47 5.08 8.46
CA GLY A 170 7.12 4.84 7.06
C GLY A 170 8.26 4.18 6.29
N ALA A 171 9.49 4.66 6.48
CA ALA A 171 10.68 4.06 5.87
C ALA A 171 10.95 2.65 6.41
N ASP A 172 10.79 2.41 7.71
CA ASP A 172 10.93 1.09 8.33
C ASP A 172 9.92 0.08 7.76
N ILE A 173 8.65 0.47 7.66
CA ILE A 173 7.61 -0.37 7.06
C ILE A 173 7.91 -0.63 5.57
N PHE A 174 8.34 0.36 4.81
CA PHE A 174 8.73 0.19 3.41
C PHE A 174 9.89 -0.80 3.26
N GLN A 175 10.88 -0.74 4.14
CA GLN A 175 12.05 -1.64 4.08
C GLN A 175 11.69 -3.11 4.39
N ARG A 176 10.81 -3.34 5.34
CA ARG A 176 10.50 -4.68 5.86
C ARG A 176 9.18 -5.25 5.37
N GLY A 177 8.38 -4.46 4.66
CA GLY A 177 7.01 -4.81 4.33
C GLY A 177 6.80 -5.17 2.88
N LEU A 178 5.78 -6.01 2.66
CA LEU A 178 5.26 -6.36 1.34
C LEU A 178 3.75 -6.62 1.41
N CYS A 179 3.10 -6.45 0.26
CA CYS A 179 1.70 -6.82 0.04
C CYS A 179 1.65 -8.17 -0.68
N LEU A 180 0.84 -9.06 -0.15
CA LEU A 180 0.62 -10.40 -0.70
C LEU A 180 -0.45 -10.36 -1.81
N PRO A 181 -0.41 -11.31 -2.76
CA PRO A 181 -1.49 -11.49 -3.73
C PRO A 181 -2.83 -11.59 -3.00
N SER A 182 -3.78 -10.72 -3.35
CA SER A 182 -5.04 -10.60 -2.61
C SER A 182 -6.24 -10.52 -3.54
N ASP A 183 -6.20 -11.21 -4.69
CA ASP A 183 -7.34 -11.31 -5.59
C ASP A 183 -8.45 -12.15 -4.94
N ASN A 184 -9.70 -11.66 -5.00
CA ASN A 184 -10.86 -12.38 -4.48
C ASN A 184 -11.26 -13.61 -5.32
N LYS A 185 -10.67 -13.77 -6.52
CA LYS A 185 -10.83 -14.97 -7.36
C LYS A 185 -9.76 -16.03 -7.14
N MET A 186 -8.75 -15.73 -6.30
CA MET A 186 -7.69 -16.70 -5.97
C MET A 186 -8.28 -17.91 -5.24
N THR A 187 -7.97 -19.13 -5.73
CA THR A 187 -8.43 -20.35 -5.08
C THR A 187 -7.62 -20.63 -3.79
N PRO A 188 -8.21 -21.41 -2.84
CA PRO A 188 -7.47 -21.86 -1.66
C PRO A 188 -6.14 -22.54 -1.98
N GLU A 189 -6.11 -23.39 -3.00
CA GLU A 189 -4.91 -24.14 -3.41
C GLU A 189 -3.81 -23.20 -3.97
N GLN A 190 -4.21 -22.18 -4.72
CA GLN A 190 -3.28 -21.15 -5.19
C GLN A 190 -2.69 -20.38 -4.02
N GLN A 191 -3.52 -20.02 -3.04
CA GLN A 191 -3.07 -19.32 -1.85
C GLN A 191 -2.15 -20.17 -0.97
N ASP A 192 -2.43 -21.48 -0.83
CA ASP A 192 -1.60 -22.42 -0.07
C ASP A 192 -0.20 -22.56 -0.71
N ARG A 193 -0.11 -22.59 -2.03
CA ARG A 193 1.19 -22.59 -2.73
C ARG A 193 1.99 -21.33 -2.43
N ILE A 194 1.33 -20.16 -2.40
CA ILE A 194 1.98 -18.90 -2.03
C ILE A 194 2.46 -18.96 -0.58
N ILE A 195 1.63 -19.45 0.35
CA ILE A 195 2.00 -19.62 1.75
C ILE A 195 3.22 -20.54 1.90
N GLN A 196 3.26 -21.67 1.19
CA GLN A 196 4.39 -22.61 1.21
C GLN A 196 5.69 -21.97 0.73
N VAL A 197 5.63 -21.21 -0.38
CA VAL A 197 6.79 -20.52 -0.93
C VAL A 197 7.31 -19.43 0.02
N ILE A 198 6.41 -18.68 0.68
CA ILE A 198 6.80 -17.71 1.69
C ILE A 198 7.50 -18.40 2.87
N ARG A 199 6.94 -19.51 3.37
CA ARG A 199 7.54 -20.25 4.48
C ARG A 199 8.94 -20.77 4.15
N ALA A 200 9.13 -21.28 2.93
CA ALA A 200 10.44 -21.76 2.45
C ALA A 200 11.51 -20.65 2.40
N CYS A 201 11.14 -19.38 2.27
CA CYS A 201 12.10 -18.27 2.32
C CYS A 201 12.72 -18.06 3.72
N PHE A 202 12.16 -18.66 4.78
CA PHE A 202 12.66 -18.56 6.16
C PHE A 202 13.53 -19.77 6.56
N GLU A 203 13.71 -20.76 5.71
CA GLU A 203 14.53 -21.97 5.95
C GLU A 203 15.96 -21.79 5.39
#